data_fd7288be4fbfe3cf9d621ad60b20fffd
#
_entry.id   fd7288be4fbfe3cf9d621ad60b20fffd
#
_cell.length_a   1.000
_cell.length_b   1.000
_cell.length_c   1.000
_cell.angle_alpha   90.00
_cell.angle_beta   90.00
_cell.angle_gamma   90.00
#
_symmetry.space_group_name_H-M   'P 1'
#
loop_
_entity.id
_entity.type
_entity.pdbx_description
1 polymer ?
#
loop_
_entity_poly.entity_id
_entity_poly.type
_entity_poly.pdbx_seq_one_letter_code
_entity_poly.pdbx_strand_id
1 'polypeptide(L)'
;LLDSLPSHSSVSITKPLHLNRELFTDAGFGTLVKAGHQIGRYENLNNSQKIVVTSILESSFKGKLANKYFVNTNKEFYISSCNRASIIISHDQDIAYMDKFAVINNARGEGLGNAMWNKMLSDYNQVFWRSRSNNAINNFYKDVCDGFQKYDEWSIFWIGISDLKVLTSCIDYA
;
A
#
# COMPACT_ATOMS: atom_id res chain seq x y z
N LEU A 1 -8.21 -3.73 -24.33
CA LEU A 1 -9.22 -4.78 -24.05
C LEU A 1 -9.52 -4.90 -22.55
N LEU A 2 -8.52 -4.94 -21.68
CA LEU A 2 -8.71 -5.01 -20.22
C LEU A 2 -9.36 -3.74 -19.66
N ASP A 3 -9.01 -2.57 -20.17
CA ASP A 3 -9.55 -1.28 -19.73
C ASP A 3 -11.03 -1.10 -20.03
N SER A 4 -11.57 -1.90 -20.95
CA SER A 4 -13.00 -1.90 -21.30
C SER A 4 -13.83 -2.93 -20.52
N LEU A 5 -13.19 -3.72 -19.67
CA LEU A 5 -13.85 -4.75 -18.84
C LEU A 5 -14.09 -4.23 -17.42
N PRO A 6 -15.09 -4.75 -16.69
CA PRO A 6 -15.27 -4.45 -15.27
C PRO A 6 -13.99 -4.72 -14.47
N SER A 7 -13.75 -3.95 -13.40
CA SER A 7 -12.53 -4.00 -12.58
C SER A 7 -12.18 -5.35 -11.95
N HIS A 8 -13.12 -6.29 -11.96
CA HIS A 8 -12.95 -7.67 -11.45
C HIS A 8 -12.74 -8.70 -12.55
N SER A 9 -12.69 -8.25 -13.81
CA SER A 9 -12.55 -9.15 -14.95
C SER A 9 -11.10 -9.64 -15.07
N SER A 10 -10.97 -10.87 -15.54
CA SER A 10 -9.70 -11.44 -15.93
C SER A 10 -9.82 -12.05 -17.33
N VAL A 11 -8.73 -12.03 -18.07
CA VAL A 11 -8.63 -12.65 -19.39
C VAL A 11 -7.61 -13.78 -19.28
N SER A 12 -8.03 -14.99 -19.64
CA SER A 12 -7.10 -16.11 -19.72
C SER A 12 -6.74 -16.39 -21.17
N ILE A 13 -5.46 -16.52 -21.44
CA ILE A 13 -4.92 -16.91 -22.75
C ILE A 13 -4.47 -18.36 -22.63
N THR A 14 -5.22 -19.28 -23.25
CA THR A 14 -4.95 -20.70 -23.18
C THR A 14 -5.13 -21.38 -24.54
N LYS A 15 -4.56 -22.58 -24.70
CA LYS A 15 -4.80 -23.40 -25.90
C LYS A 15 -6.19 -24.03 -25.81
N PRO A 16 -6.91 -24.21 -26.94
CA PRO A 16 -8.26 -24.81 -26.94
C PRO A 16 -8.32 -26.16 -26.22
N LEU A 17 -7.28 -26.98 -26.34
CA LEU A 17 -7.16 -28.29 -25.68
C LEU A 17 -7.07 -28.22 -24.13
N HIS A 18 -6.74 -27.06 -23.58
CA HIS A 18 -6.57 -26.84 -22.14
C HIS A 18 -7.72 -26.03 -21.53
N LEU A 19 -8.72 -25.65 -22.33
CA LEU A 19 -9.83 -24.81 -21.88
C LEU A 19 -10.58 -25.42 -20.68
N ASN A 20 -10.86 -26.70 -20.71
CA ASN A 20 -11.55 -27.39 -19.60
C ASN A 20 -10.73 -27.36 -18.32
N ARG A 21 -9.40 -27.48 -18.41
CA ARG A 21 -8.51 -27.39 -17.24
C ARG A 21 -8.41 -25.98 -16.71
N GLU A 22 -8.38 -24.99 -17.59
CA GLU A 22 -8.35 -23.58 -17.21
C GLU A 22 -9.62 -23.16 -16.45
N LEU A 23 -10.78 -23.66 -16.86
CA LEU A 23 -12.08 -23.30 -16.26
C LEU A 23 -12.42 -24.08 -14.99
N PHE A 24 -11.89 -25.28 -14.82
CA PHE A 24 -12.33 -26.21 -13.76
C PHE A 24 -11.22 -26.68 -12.81
N THR A 25 -10.01 -26.13 -12.89
CA THR A 25 -8.92 -26.45 -11.95
C THR A 25 -8.26 -25.18 -11.40
N ASP A 26 -7.88 -25.22 -10.13
CA ASP A 26 -7.18 -24.12 -9.45
C ASP A 26 -5.75 -23.87 -10.01
N ALA A 27 -5.19 -24.85 -10.69
CA ALA A 27 -3.83 -24.82 -11.24
C ALA A 27 -3.80 -24.53 -12.75
N GLY A 28 -4.57 -23.56 -13.23
CA GLY A 28 -4.75 -23.23 -14.64
C GLY A 28 -3.55 -23.48 -15.58
N PHE A 29 -3.81 -23.71 -16.86
CA PHE A 29 -2.80 -24.03 -17.89
C PHE A 29 -2.52 -22.87 -18.87
N GLY A 30 -3.07 -21.70 -18.56
CA GLY A 30 -2.95 -20.51 -19.40
C GLY A 30 -2.21 -19.36 -18.73
N THR A 31 -2.10 -18.25 -19.44
CA THR A 31 -1.66 -16.98 -18.89
C THR A 31 -2.89 -16.18 -18.45
N LEU A 32 -3.07 -16.02 -17.15
CA LEU A 32 -4.13 -15.19 -16.60
C LEU A 32 -3.68 -13.74 -16.55
N VAL A 33 -4.39 -12.87 -17.26
CA VAL A 33 -4.19 -11.41 -17.27
C VAL A 33 -5.35 -10.78 -16.52
N LYS A 34 -5.05 -10.07 -15.43
CA LYS A 34 -6.05 -9.32 -14.65
C LYS A 34 -5.84 -7.84 -14.89
N ALA A 35 -6.94 -7.08 -14.88
CA ALA A 35 -6.84 -5.62 -14.81
C ALA A 35 -6.09 -5.23 -13.52
N GLY A 36 -5.14 -4.31 -13.65
CA GLY A 36 -4.41 -3.80 -12.49
C GLY A 36 -5.34 -3.12 -11.50
N HIS A 37 -4.93 -3.08 -10.24
CA HIS A 37 -5.69 -2.36 -9.21
C HIS A 37 -5.66 -0.85 -9.51
N GLN A 38 -6.82 -0.24 -9.68
CA GLN A 38 -6.92 1.22 -9.75
C GLN A 38 -6.75 1.81 -8.35
N ILE A 39 -5.91 2.85 -8.26
CA ILE A 39 -5.59 3.51 -7.00
C ILE A 39 -5.79 5.01 -7.18
N GLY A 40 -6.73 5.56 -6.42
CA GLY A 40 -6.96 7.00 -6.36
C GLY A 40 -6.03 7.67 -5.34
N ARG A 41 -5.54 8.87 -5.67
CA ARG A 41 -4.77 9.77 -4.80
C ARG A 41 -5.63 10.96 -4.43
N TYR A 42 -5.68 11.33 -3.14
CA TYR A 42 -6.55 12.36 -2.60
C TYR A 42 -5.81 13.18 -1.54
N GLU A 43 -5.82 14.50 -1.69
CA GLU A 43 -5.34 15.44 -0.67
C GLU A 43 -6.41 15.68 0.39
N ASN A 44 -7.67 15.65 -0.01
CA ASN A 44 -8.83 15.84 0.86
C ASN A 44 -9.81 14.70 0.67
N LEU A 45 -10.29 14.14 1.76
CA LEU A 45 -11.29 13.09 1.74
C LEU A 45 -12.69 13.64 1.99
N ASN A 46 -13.65 13.20 1.18
CA ASN A 46 -15.06 13.36 1.50
C ASN A 46 -15.49 12.39 2.61
N ASN A 47 -16.72 12.53 3.11
CA ASN A 47 -17.20 11.72 4.23
C ASN A 47 -17.21 10.21 3.91
N SER A 48 -17.58 9.82 2.71
CA SER A 48 -17.60 8.40 2.31
C SER A 48 -16.20 7.82 2.28
N GLN A 49 -15.22 8.56 1.76
CA GLN A 49 -13.81 8.14 1.74
C GLN A 49 -13.21 8.05 3.15
N LYS A 50 -13.57 8.97 4.05
CA LYS A 50 -13.16 8.90 5.47
C LYS A 50 -13.65 7.63 6.14
N ILE A 51 -14.91 7.23 5.89
CA ILE A 51 -15.49 5.97 6.39
C ILE A 51 -14.69 4.77 5.85
N VAL A 52 -14.41 4.75 4.55
CA VAL A 52 -13.62 3.68 3.90
C VAL A 52 -12.23 3.57 4.52
N VAL A 53 -11.48 4.68 4.60
CA VAL A 53 -10.13 4.69 5.18
C VAL A 53 -10.17 4.24 6.64
N THR A 54 -11.12 4.72 7.43
CA THR A 54 -11.31 4.30 8.83
C THR A 54 -11.50 2.78 8.92
N SER A 55 -12.40 2.22 8.10
CA SER A 55 -12.67 0.78 8.09
C SER A 55 -11.43 -0.04 7.73
N ILE A 56 -10.67 0.39 6.72
CA ILE A 56 -9.42 -0.27 6.31
C ILE A 56 -8.39 -0.26 7.45
N LEU A 57 -8.17 0.91 8.07
CA LEU A 57 -7.19 1.06 9.14
C LEU A 57 -7.58 0.27 10.39
N GLU A 58 -8.82 0.39 10.85
CA GLU A 58 -9.28 -0.30 12.07
C GLU A 58 -9.26 -1.82 11.92
N SER A 59 -9.64 -2.34 10.74
CA SER A 59 -9.56 -3.78 10.47
C SER A 59 -8.11 -4.29 10.38
N SER A 60 -7.20 -3.47 9.82
CA SER A 60 -5.80 -3.87 9.61
C SER A 60 -4.95 -3.77 10.88
N PHE A 61 -5.19 -2.75 11.71
CA PHE A 61 -4.40 -2.48 12.93
C PHE A 61 -5.08 -2.95 14.22
N LYS A 62 -6.28 -3.54 14.14
CA LYS A 62 -7.05 -4.05 15.29
C LYS A 62 -7.26 -3.00 16.40
N GLY A 63 -7.44 -1.74 16.03
CA GLY A 63 -7.62 -0.62 16.96
C GLY A 63 -8.53 0.44 16.36
N LYS A 64 -9.11 1.29 17.22
CA LYS A 64 -9.92 2.42 16.77
C LYS A 64 -9.04 3.58 16.33
N LEU A 65 -9.41 4.20 15.21
CA LEU A 65 -8.76 5.40 14.74
C LEU A 65 -9.09 6.59 15.65
N ALA A 66 -8.10 7.43 15.95
CA ALA A 66 -8.34 8.61 16.79
C ALA A 66 -9.34 9.57 16.14
N ASN A 67 -10.29 10.11 16.90
CA ASN A 67 -11.36 10.99 16.41
C ASN A 67 -10.85 12.20 15.62
N LYS A 68 -9.63 12.67 15.92
CA LYS A 68 -8.99 13.82 15.26
C LYS A 68 -8.04 13.45 14.13
N TYR A 69 -7.99 12.18 13.70
CA TYR A 69 -7.02 11.71 12.72
C TYR A 69 -7.07 12.47 11.38
N PHE A 70 -8.26 12.84 10.94
CA PHE A 70 -8.48 13.57 9.68
C PHE A 70 -8.49 15.10 9.85
N VAL A 71 -8.18 15.63 11.02
CA VAL A 71 -8.12 17.09 11.26
C VAL A 71 -6.81 17.67 10.72
N ASN A 72 -5.72 16.90 10.73
CA ASN A 72 -4.47 17.31 10.11
C ASN A 72 -4.61 17.28 8.58
N THR A 73 -4.45 18.44 7.95
CA THR A 73 -4.62 18.64 6.50
C THR A 73 -3.36 18.34 5.69
N ASN A 74 -2.19 18.17 6.34
CA ASN A 74 -0.93 17.84 5.66
C ASN A 74 -0.81 16.35 5.33
N LYS A 75 -1.91 15.73 4.90
CA LYS A 75 -1.93 14.30 4.57
C LYS A 75 -2.46 14.06 3.18
N GLU A 76 -1.86 13.09 2.51
CA GLU A 76 -2.36 12.51 1.28
C GLU A 76 -2.76 11.05 1.49
N PHE A 77 -3.77 10.65 0.74
CA PHE A 77 -4.41 9.34 0.89
C PHE A 77 -4.42 8.62 -0.44
N TYR A 78 -3.85 7.43 -0.48
CA TYR A 78 -4.01 6.49 -1.57
C TYR A 78 -5.07 5.47 -1.15
N ILE A 79 -6.09 5.28 -1.99
CA ILE A 79 -7.18 4.35 -1.73
C ILE A 79 -7.37 3.47 -2.95
N SER A 80 -7.37 2.16 -2.75
CA SER A 80 -7.70 1.22 -3.83
C SER A 80 -9.18 1.32 -4.21
N SER A 81 -9.51 1.24 -5.50
CA SER A 81 -10.89 1.30 -6.00
C SER A 81 -11.81 0.22 -5.40
N CYS A 82 -11.23 -0.90 -4.97
CA CYS A 82 -11.95 -1.96 -4.27
C CYS A 82 -12.13 -1.71 -2.76
N ASN A 83 -11.67 -0.56 -2.22
CA ASN A 83 -11.79 -0.17 -0.82
C ASN A 83 -11.16 -1.18 0.18
N ARG A 84 -10.08 -1.87 -0.23
CA ARG A 84 -9.42 -2.90 0.58
C ARG A 84 -7.98 -2.58 0.98
N ALA A 85 -7.42 -1.47 0.49
CA ALA A 85 -6.09 -1.00 0.86
C ALA A 85 -6.01 0.52 0.87
N SER A 86 -5.16 1.05 1.74
CA SER A 86 -4.85 2.48 1.81
C SER A 86 -3.40 2.70 2.21
N ILE A 87 -2.76 3.72 1.61
CA ILE A 87 -1.51 4.32 2.08
C ILE A 87 -1.81 5.76 2.47
N ILE A 88 -1.20 6.23 3.56
CA ILE A 88 -1.35 7.61 4.03
C ILE A 88 0.04 8.20 4.17
N ILE A 89 0.26 9.31 3.49
CA ILE A 89 1.49 10.08 3.53
C ILE A 89 1.26 11.35 4.33
N SER A 90 2.17 11.69 5.23
CA SER A 90 2.21 12.97 5.93
C SER A 90 3.33 13.84 5.35
N HIS A 91 3.04 15.13 5.21
CA HIS A 91 3.95 16.16 4.75
C HIS A 91 4.35 17.12 5.88
N ASP A 92 4.37 16.63 7.11
CA ASP A 92 4.78 17.42 8.28
C ASP A 92 6.30 17.63 8.32
N GLN A 93 7.05 16.96 7.44
CA GLN A 93 8.50 17.07 7.22
C GLN A 93 8.79 17.40 5.74
N ASP A 94 10.02 17.82 5.45
CA ASP A 94 10.48 18.08 4.08
C ASP A 94 10.47 16.81 3.21
N ILE A 95 10.69 15.64 3.82
CA ILE A 95 10.60 14.34 3.19
C ILE A 95 9.25 13.68 3.53
N ALA A 96 8.63 13.07 2.53
CA ALA A 96 7.36 12.37 2.69
C ALA A 96 7.47 11.25 3.75
N TYR A 97 6.59 11.30 4.76
CA TYR A 97 6.49 10.26 5.79
C TYR A 97 5.29 9.37 5.53
N MET A 98 5.51 8.06 5.30
CA MET A 98 4.42 7.11 5.21
C MET A 98 3.90 6.78 6.62
N ASP A 99 2.81 7.46 7.02
CA ASP A 99 2.18 7.30 8.33
C ASP A 99 1.51 5.93 8.47
N LYS A 100 0.79 5.48 7.43
CA LYS A 100 0.09 4.19 7.44
C LYS A 100 0.16 3.50 6.08
N PHE A 101 0.35 2.19 6.13
CA PHE A 101 0.13 1.28 4.99
C PHE A 101 -0.74 0.12 5.47
N ALA A 102 -1.91 0.00 4.92
CA ALA A 102 -2.91 -0.98 5.33
C ALA A 102 -3.49 -1.73 4.15
N VAL A 103 -3.51 -3.05 4.25
CA VAL A 103 -4.22 -3.97 3.36
C VAL A 103 -5.01 -4.92 4.24
N ILE A 104 -6.33 -4.98 4.05
CA ILE A 104 -7.19 -5.86 4.85
C ILE A 104 -6.82 -7.33 4.63
N ASN A 105 -7.05 -8.17 5.63
CA ASN A 105 -6.53 -9.54 5.66
C ASN A 105 -6.97 -10.39 4.46
N ASN A 106 -8.23 -10.26 4.01
CA ASN A 106 -8.75 -11.01 2.88
C ASN A 106 -8.26 -10.55 1.51
N ALA A 107 -7.52 -9.44 1.42
CA ALA A 107 -6.90 -8.94 0.19
C ALA A 107 -5.39 -9.18 0.14
N ARG A 108 -4.83 -9.79 1.18
CA ARG A 108 -3.39 -10.13 1.20
C ARG A 108 -3.10 -11.28 0.26
N GLY A 109 -1.98 -11.21 -0.45
CA GLY A 109 -1.60 -12.19 -1.46
C GLY A 109 -2.18 -11.96 -2.87
N GLU A 110 -3.12 -11.02 -3.04
CA GLU A 110 -3.70 -10.67 -4.35
C GLU A 110 -2.87 -9.67 -5.18
N GLY A 111 -1.69 -9.27 -4.69
CA GLY A 111 -0.85 -8.25 -5.35
C GLY A 111 -1.26 -6.80 -5.07
N LEU A 112 -2.36 -6.58 -4.34
CA LEU A 112 -2.89 -5.25 -4.05
C LEU A 112 -1.88 -4.38 -3.26
N GLY A 113 -1.18 -4.97 -2.29
CA GLY A 113 -0.13 -4.29 -1.54
C GLY A 113 1.00 -3.77 -2.44
N ASN A 114 1.48 -4.60 -3.37
CA ASN A 114 2.52 -4.20 -4.33
C ASN A 114 2.02 -3.10 -5.28
N ALA A 115 0.76 -3.17 -5.73
CA ALA A 115 0.17 -2.14 -6.57
C ALA A 115 0.10 -0.79 -5.84
N MET A 116 -0.34 -0.78 -4.57
CA MET A 116 -0.36 0.42 -3.72
C MET A 116 1.04 0.99 -3.52
N TRP A 117 2.01 0.13 -3.23
CA TRP A 117 3.41 0.48 -3.03
C TRP A 117 4.02 1.12 -4.27
N ASN A 118 3.87 0.48 -5.43
CA ASN A 118 4.38 0.98 -6.70
C ASN A 118 3.75 2.32 -7.09
N LYS A 119 2.44 2.49 -6.82
CA LYS A 119 1.76 3.77 -7.07
C LYS A 119 2.33 4.88 -6.19
N MET A 120 2.56 4.63 -4.92
CA MET A 120 3.21 5.60 -4.02
C MET A 120 4.60 5.95 -4.51
N LEU A 121 5.45 4.97 -4.87
CA LEU A 121 6.80 5.22 -5.36
C LEU A 121 6.84 5.90 -6.74
N SER A 122 5.77 5.81 -7.55
CA SER A 122 5.67 6.61 -8.79
C SER A 122 5.50 8.10 -8.52
N ASP A 123 5.02 8.46 -7.35
CA ASP A 123 4.76 9.84 -6.95
C ASP A 123 5.83 10.42 -6.01
N TYR A 124 6.60 9.56 -5.32
CA TYR A 124 7.64 9.95 -4.36
C TYR A 124 8.97 9.27 -4.63
N ASN A 125 10.02 10.07 -4.86
CA ASN A 125 11.39 9.58 -4.99
C ASN A 125 12.09 9.39 -3.64
N GLN A 126 11.58 10.07 -2.60
CA GLN A 126 12.12 10.01 -1.24
C GLN A 126 10.97 9.82 -0.27
N VAL A 127 11.06 8.77 0.54
CA VAL A 127 10.04 8.43 1.54
C VAL A 127 10.69 7.70 2.71
N PHE A 128 10.21 7.97 3.91
CA PHE A 128 10.60 7.21 5.09
C PHE A 128 9.37 6.79 5.91
N TRP A 129 9.54 5.76 6.71
CA TRP A 129 8.46 5.23 7.55
C TRP A 129 9.02 4.46 8.73
N ARG A 130 8.17 4.19 9.71
CA ARG A 130 8.49 3.27 10.80
C ARG A 130 7.52 2.11 10.87
N SER A 131 7.98 1.02 11.41
CA SER A 131 7.18 -0.15 11.73
C SER A 131 7.65 -0.76 13.05
N ARG A 132 6.74 -1.39 13.80
CA ARG A 132 7.17 -2.12 15.00
C ARG A 132 8.14 -3.22 14.62
N SER A 133 9.21 -3.41 15.41
CA SER A 133 10.30 -4.34 15.09
C SER A 133 9.83 -5.80 14.92
N ASN A 134 8.72 -6.18 15.56
CA ASN A 134 8.11 -7.51 15.46
C ASN A 134 7.02 -7.63 14.38
N ASN A 135 6.81 -6.62 13.55
CA ASN A 135 5.78 -6.66 12.51
C ASN A 135 6.22 -7.54 11.33
N ALA A 136 5.38 -8.49 10.93
CA ALA A 136 5.68 -9.42 9.83
C ALA A 136 5.94 -8.73 8.48
N ILE A 137 5.38 -7.54 8.23
CA ILE A 137 5.61 -6.75 7.02
C ILE A 137 7.07 -6.27 6.88
N ASN A 138 7.85 -6.29 7.96
CA ASN A 138 9.24 -5.81 7.93
C ASN A 138 10.14 -6.62 6.98
N ASN A 139 9.80 -7.87 6.67
CA ASN A 139 10.52 -8.63 5.66
C ASN A 139 10.34 -7.98 4.28
N PHE A 140 9.11 -7.64 3.91
CA PHE A 140 8.84 -6.90 2.69
C PHE A 140 9.56 -5.53 2.68
N TYR A 141 9.52 -4.78 3.78
CA TYR A 141 10.18 -3.48 3.86
C TYR A 141 11.70 -3.57 3.68
N LYS A 142 12.34 -4.61 4.23
CA LYS A 142 13.78 -4.85 4.06
C LYS A 142 14.17 -5.19 2.62
N ASP A 143 13.27 -5.84 1.88
CA ASP A 143 13.51 -6.21 0.49
C ASP A 143 13.38 -5.01 -0.47
N VAL A 144 12.65 -3.96 -0.07
CA VAL A 144 12.32 -2.83 -0.94
C VAL A 144 12.94 -1.50 -0.51
N CYS A 145 13.50 -1.39 0.70
CA CYS A 145 14.12 -0.15 1.20
C CYS A 145 15.59 -0.04 0.78
N ASP A 146 16.11 1.19 0.71
CA ASP A 146 17.54 1.45 0.53
C ASP A 146 18.32 1.25 1.82
N GLY A 147 17.66 1.41 2.97
CA GLY A 147 18.24 1.17 4.27
C GLY A 147 17.23 1.21 5.39
N PHE A 148 17.66 0.71 6.55
CA PHE A 148 16.85 0.77 7.75
C PHE A 148 17.72 0.84 9.01
N GLN A 149 17.14 1.39 10.08
CA GLN A 149 17.74 1.45 11.41
C GLN A 149 16.75 0.93 12.45
N LYS A 150 17.23 0.11 13.37
CA LYS A 150 16.46 -0.29 14.55
C LYS A 150 16.63 0.74 15.65
N TYR A 151 15.52 1.12 16.26
CA TYR A 151 15.49 2.03 17.39
C TYR A 151 14.41 1.56 18.37
N ASP A 152 14.83 0.99 19.49
CA ASP A 152 13.95 0.37 20.50
C ASP A 152 12.96 -0.63 19.89
N GLU A 153 11.67 -0.38 20.08
CA GLU A 153 10.56 -1.19 19.56
C GLU A 153 10.26 -0.95 18.08
N TRP A 154 10.98 -0.03 17.42
CA TRP A 154 10.72 0.40 16.06
C TRP A 154 11.85 0.03 15.11
N SER A 155 11.51 -0.17 13.88
CA SER A 155 12.44 -0.17 12.74
C SER A 155 12.02 0.98 11.83
N ILE A 156 12.97 1.84 11.52
CA ILE A 156 12.79 3.00 10.65
C ILE A 156 13.41 2.64 9.31
N PHE A 157 12.70 2.84 8.23
CA PHE A 157 13.07 2.49 6.87
C PHE A 157 13.03 3.73 5.99
N TRP A 158 13.79 3.73 4.89
CA TRP A 158 13.80 4.82 3.93
C TRP A 158 14.12 4.36 2.51
N ILE A 159 13.72 5.17 1.54
CA ILE A 159 14.04 5.07 0.12
C ILE A 159 14.47 6.45 -0.38
N GLY A 160 15.49 6.51 -1.23
CA GLY A 160 15.94 7.70 -1.95
C GLY A 160 16.68 8.75 -1.12
N ILE A 161 16.91 8.50 0.18
CA ILE A 161 17.57 9.47 1.08
C ILE A 161 19.05 9.12 1.21
N SER A 162 19.91 9.93 0.60
CA SER A 162 21.37 9.74 0.64
C SER A 162 22.12 10.76 1.52
N ASP A 163 21.51 11.92 1.81
CA ASP A 163 22.08 12.91 2.71
C ASP A 163 21.92 12.48 4.17
N LEU A 164 23.04 12.34 4.87
CA LEU A 164 23.06 11.88 6.28
C LEU A 164 22.37 12.83 7.24
N LYS A 165 22.39 14.16 6.98
CA LYS A 165 21.70 15.14 7.85
C LYS A 165 20.19 15.02 7.71
N VAL A 166 19.72 14.88 6.46
CA VAL A 166 18.30 14.67 6.16
C VAL A 166 17.85 13.35 6.78
N LEU A 167 18.63 12.28 6.61
CA LEU A 167 18.32 10.98 7.17
C LEU A 167 18.24 11.01 8.71
N THR A 168 19.19 11.68 9.38
CA THR A 168 19.13 11.83 10.84
C THR A 168 17.84 12.54 11.27
N SER A 169 17.46 13.63 10.60
CA SER A 169 16.20 14.33 10.89
C SER A 169 14.98 13.44 10.68
N CYS A 170 14.96 12.60 9.64
CA CYS A 170 13.87 11.64 9.40
C CYS A 170 13.80 10.58 10.51
N ILE A 171 14.96 10.08 10.97
CA ILE A 171 15.04 9.09 12.06
C ILE A 171 14.55 9.68 13.37
N ASP A 172 14.96 10.90 13.70
CA ASP A 172 14.56 11.60 14.93
C ASP A 172 13.06 11.91 14.97
N TYR A 173 12.46 12.18 13.79
CA TYR A 173 11.02 12.42 13.67
C TYR A 173 10.20 11.12 13.82
N ALA A 174 10.69 10.01 13.30
CA ALA A 174 9.93 8.76 13.23
C ALA A 174 9.79 8.10 14.60
#